data_15dadbb730e35dce7cd90a5d19efc32d
#
_entry.id   15dadbb730e35dce7cd90a5d19efc32d
#
_cell.length_a   1.000
_cell.length_b   1.000
_cell.length_c   1.000
_cell.angle_alpha   90.00
_cell.angle_beta   90.00
_cell.angle_gamma   90.00
#
_symmetry.space_group_name_H-M   'P 1'
#
loop_
_entity.id
_entity.type
_entity.pdbx_description
1 polymer ?
#
loop_
_entity_poly.entity_id
_entity_poly.type
_entity_poly.pdbx_seq_one_letter_code
_entity_poly.pdbx_strand_id
1 'polypeptide(L)'
;MYNEIANKISSMIPVEWEKVYTIAYVDDGGGEVFFNYTKPNSDELNYYTDIXKEYNISVQVFDDLWMXLYDLFEELRNLFKKEGHEPWTSCEFDFTNEGKLKVSFDYIDWINT
;
A
#
# COMPACT_ATOMS: atom_id res chain seq x y z
N MET A 1 8.80 4.34 -9.72
CA MET A 1 7.43 4.19 -9.18
C MET A 1 7.37 3.38 -7.90
N TYR A 2 8.03 2.22 -7.86
CA TYR A 2 7.98 1.40 -6.65
C TYR A 2 8.62 2.09 -5.45
N ASN A 3 9.71 2.83 -5.67
CA ASN A 3 10.35 3.55 -4.57
C ASN A 3 9.42 4.61 -3.99
N GLU A 4 8.65 5.26 -4.83
CA GLU A 4 7.71 6.29 -4.35
C GLU A 4 6.64 5.66 -3.47
N ILE A 5 6.14 4.48 -3.85
CA ILE A 5 5.14 3.79 -3.05
C ILE A 5 5.72 3.38 -1.70
N ALA A 6 6.90 2.77 -1.72
CA ALA A 6 7.53 2.34 -0.48
C ALA A 6 7.83 3.52 0.44
N ASN A 7 8.31 4.62 -0.12
CA ASN A 7 8.59 5.82 0.67
C ASN A 7 7.33 6.41 1.29
N LYS A 8 6.23 6.41 0.52
CA LYS A 8 4.97 6.93 1.05
C LYS A 8 4.50 6.09 2.23
N ILE A 9 4.52 4.76 2.09
CA ILE A 9 4.08 3.89 3.17
C ILE A 9 4.99 4.08 4.39
N SER A 10 6.31 4.14 4.17
CA SER A 10 7.25 4.36 5.28
C SER A 10 6.94 5.65 6.03
N SER A 11 6.55 6.69 5.30
CA SER A 11 6.25 7.97 5.94
C SER A 11 4.99 7.92 6.80
N MET A 12 4.15 6.93 6.60
CA MET A 12 2.91 6.79 7.35
C MET A 12 3.10 6.01 8.65
N ILE A 13 4.24 5.32 8.81
CA ILE A 13 4.50 4.50 9.99
C ILE A 13 5.42 5.30 10.91
N PRO A 14 4.92 5.73 12.08
CA PRO A 14 5.67 6.67 12.92
C PRO A 14 6.72 6.03 13.83
N VAL A 15 6.95 4.73 13.71
CA VAL A 15 7.90 4.01 14.54
C VAL A 15 8.80 3.18 13.66
N GLU A 16 9.85 2.61 14.23
CA GLU A 16 10.67 1.67 13.49
C GLU A 16 9.86 0.46 13.09
N TRP A 17 10.07 0.00 11.88
CA TRP A 17 9.37 -1.18 11.34
C TRP A 17 10.38 -2.07 10.63
N GLU A 18 10.02 -3.33 10.48
CA GLU A 18 10.89 -4.28 9.81
C GLU A 18 10.34 -4.73 8.48
N LYS A 19 9.08 -5.12 8.45
CA LYS A 19 8.43 -5.61 7.22
C LYS A 19 7.10 -4.91 7.02
N VAL A 20 6.75 -4.68 5.76
CA VAL A 20 5.46 -4.11 5.41
C VAL A 20 4.80 -5.02 4.39
N TYR A 21 3.52 -5.31 4.61
CA TYR A 21 2.69 -6.11 3.71
C TYR A 21 1.54 -5.24 3.24
N THR A 22 1.48 -4.98 1.95
CA THR A 22 0.49 -4.08 1.39
C THR A 22 -0.33 -4.80 0.34
N ILE A 23 -1.63 -4.51 0.29
CA ILE A 23 -2.44 -4.95 -0.83
C ILE A 23 -3.30 -3.79 -1.28
N ALA A 24 -3.32 -3.56 -2.59
CA ALA A 24 -4.11 -2.49 -3.19
C ALA A 24 -5.12 -3.13 -4.15
N TYR A 25 -6.36 -2.69 -4.05
CA TYR A 25 -7.42 -3.07 -4.99
C TYR A 25 -7.80 -1.81 -5.75
N VAL A 26 -7.67 -1.84 -7.07
CA VAL A 26 -7.97 -0.68 -7.91
C VAL A 26 -8.73 -1.15 -9.15
N ASP A 27 -9.83 -0.49 -9.45
CA ASP A 27 -10.51 -0.68 -10.72
C ASP A 27 -10.94 0.69 -11.25
N ASP A 28 -11.71 0.71 -12.31
CA ASP A 28 -12.08 1.97 -12.93
C ASP A 28 -13.01 2.81 -12.06
N GLY A 29 -13.67 2.19 -11.10
CA GLY A 29 -14.58 2.91 -10.22
C GLY A 29 -13.99 3.32 -8.89
N GLY A 30 -12.72 2.99 -8.62
CA GLY A 30 -12.07 3.33 -7.37
C GLY A 30 -11.36 2.13 -6.79
N GLY A 31 -11.13 2.15 -5.48
CA GLY A 31 -10.45 1.04 -4.85
C GLY A 31 -10.06 1.33 -3.42
N GLU A 32 -9.17 0.51 -2.90
CA GLU A 32 -8.72 0.61 -1.52
C GLU A 32 -7.28 0.12 -1.41
N VAL A 33 -6.59 0.60 -0.39
CA VAL A 33 -5.25 0.15 -0.06
C VAL A 33 -5.20 -0.17 1.43
N PHE A 34 -4.66 -1.33 1.74
CA PHE A 34 -4.47 -1.78 3.13
C PHE A 34 -3.02 -2.12 3.33
N PHE A 35 -2.46 -1.78 4.49
CA PHE A 35 -1.15 -2.31 4.81
C PHE A 35 -1.04 -2.67 6.28
N ASN A 36 -0.16 -3.64 6.55
CA ASN A 36 0.22 -4.06 7.89
C ASN A 36 1.73 -4.03 7.98
N TYR A 37 2.24 -3.86 9.17
CA TYR A 37 3.69 -3.83 9.36
C TYR A 37 4.08 -4.59 10.62
N THR A 38 5.33 -4.98 10.68
CA THR A 38 5.88 -5.58 11.89
C THR A 38 6.95 -4.65 12.46
N LYS A 39 7.11 -4.68 13.77
CA LYS A 39 8.18 -3.96 14.43
C LYS A 39 9.43 -4.83 14.49
N PRO A 40 10.61 -4.25 14.70
CA PRO A 40 11.82 -5.06 14.74
C PRO A 40 11.74 -6.18 15.79
N ASN A 41 12.21 -7.36 15.40
CA ASN A 41 12.25 -8.53 16.26
C ASN A 41 10.88 -9.03 16.69
N SER A 42 9.84 -8.75 15.89
CA SER A 42 8.50 -9.19 16.21
C SER A 42 7.81 -9.65 14.92
N ASP A 43 7.00 -10.69 15.02
CA ASP A 43 6.18 -11.13 13.89
C ASP A 43 4.74 -10.67 14.04
N GLU A 44 4.43 -9.91 15.09
CA GLU A 44 3.06 -9.44 15.29
C GLU A 44 2.70 -8.40 14.23
N LEU A 45 1.54 -8.57 13.61
CA LEU A 45 1.07 -7.63 12.60
C LEU A 45 0.40 -6.44 13.26
N ASN A 46 0.79 -5.26 12.82
CA ASN A 46 0.17 -4.01 13.25
C ASN A 46 -0.56 -3.42 12.05
N TYR A 47 -1.81 -3.04 12.23
CA TYR A 47 -2.66 -2.62 11.12
C TYR A 47 -2.60 -1.12 10.92
N TYR A 48 -2.61 -0.70 9.65
CA TYR A 48 -2.52 0.74 9.35
C TYR A 48 -3.68 1.52 9.96
N THR A 49 -4.85 0.91 10.08
CA THR A 49 -6.01 1.60 10.65
C THR A 49 -5.84 1.94 12.12
N ASP A 50 -4.91 1.30 12.81
CA ASP A 50 -4.68 1.58 14.23
C ASP A 50 -3.66 2.70 14.44
N ILE A 51 -2.97 3.12 13.43
CA ILE A 51 -1.90 4.11 13.59
C ILE A 51 -2.43 5.44 14.12
N UNK A 52 -3.30 5.71 13.63
CA UNK A 52 -3.81 6.81 13.91
C UNK A 52 -4.09 6.97 15.23
N LYS A 53 -4.83 6.11 15.79
CA LYS A 53 -5.24 6.11 17.19
C LYS A 53 -4.07 5.84 18.12
N GLU A 54 -3.28 4.85 17.78
CA GLU A 54 -2.22 4.41 18.68
C GLU A 54 -1.15 5.48 18.88
N TYR A 55 -0.87 6.27 17.86
CA TYR A 55 0.20 7.25 17.92
C TYR A 55 -0.34 8.68 17.94
N ASN A 56 -1.62 8.82 18.19
CA ASN A 56 -2.25 10.13 18.34
C ASN A 56 -2.01 11.04 17.13
N ILE A 57 -2.17 10.46 15.94
CA ILE A 57 -1.98 11.21 14.70
C ILE A 57 -3.34 11.71 14.23
N SER A 58 -3.38 12.95 13.75
CA SER A 58 -4.60 13.52 13.21
C SER A 58 -5.19 12.63 12.12
N VAL A 59 -6.49 12.36 12.20
CA VAL A 59 -7.18 11.59 11.19
C VAL A 59 -7.04 12.26 9.82
N GLN A 60 -7.13 13.59 9.80
CA GLN A 60 -7.03 14.31 8.54
C GLN A 60 -5.64 14.14 7.93
N VAL A 61 -4.61 14.24 8.74
CA VAL A 61 -3.24 14.08 8.24
C VAL A 61 -3.05 12.67 7.68
N PHE A 62 -3.54 11.67 8.41
CA PHE A 62 -3.37 10.30 7.97
C PHE A 62 -4.16 10.02 6.70
N ASP A 63 -5.38 10.54 6.62
CA ASP A 63 -6.20 10.36 5.41
C ASP A 63 -5.56 11.01 4.20
N ASP A 64 -4.93 12.19 4.39
CA ASP A 64 -4.25 12.84 3.28
C ASP A 64 -3.09 12.00 2.78
N LEU A 65 -2.35 11.39 3.69
CA LEU A 65 -1.25 10.49 3.31
C LEU A 65 -1.78 9.26 2.59
N TRP A 66 -2.89 8.73 3.07
CA TRP A 66 -3.49 7.54 2.46
C TRP A 66 -3.93 7.84 1.02
N MET A 67 -4.51 9.01 0.81
CA MET A 67 -4.93 9.38 -0.54
C MET A 67 -3.75 9.44 -1.51
N UNK A 68 -2.70 9.79 -1.03
CA UNK A 68 -1.73 9.83 -1.72
C UNK A 68 -1.23 8.69 -2.05
N LEU A 69 -1.14 7.80 -1.18
CA LEU A 69 -0.72 6.43 -1.45
C LEU A 69 -1.63 5.76 -2.49
N TYR A 70 -2.92 5.93 -2.32
CA TYR A 70 -3.85 5.38 -3.28
C TYR A 70 -3.58 5.92 -4.68
N ASP A 71 -3.31 7.22 -4.78
CA ASP A 71 -3.03 7.84 -6.08
C ASP A 71 -1.81 7.20 -6.75
N LEU A 72 -0.81 6.84 -5.97
CA LEU A 72 0.37 6.19 -6.54
C LEU A 72 0.04 4.81 -7.11
N PHE A 73 -0.80 4.05 -6.43
CA PHE A 73 -1.21 2.76 -6.96
C PHE A 73 -2.09 2.93 -8.21
N GLU A 74 -2.95 3.94 -8.21
CA GLU A 74 -3.75 4.22 -9.39
C GLU A 74 -2.87 4.61 -10.57
N GLU A 75 -1.83 5.41 -10.31
CA GLU A 75 -0.88 5.77 -11.35
C GLU A 75 -0.14 4.55 -11.88
N LEU A 76 0.23 3.64 -11.00
CA LEU A 76 0.88 2.40 -11.41
C LEU A 76 -0.02 1.59 -12.34
N ARG A 77 -1.31 1.50 -12.01
CA ARG A 77 -2.26 0.79 -12.85
C ARG A 77 -2.39 1.47 -14.21
N ASN A 78 -2.42 2.80 -14.21
CA ASN A 78 -2.53 3.53 -15.47
C ASN A 78 -1.30 3.35 -16.36
N LEU A 79 -0.13 3.16 -15.76
CA LEU A 79 1.07 2.88 -16.54
C LEU A 79 0.94 1.55 -17.30
N PHE A 80 0.31 0.55 -16.69
CA PHE A 80 0.06 -0.70 -17.37
C PHE A 80 -0.81 -0.47 -18.60
N LYS A 81 -1.89 0.31 -18.46
CA LYS A 81 -2.76 0.62 -19.59
C LYS A 81 -1.99 1.36 -20.68
N LYS A 82 -1.19 2.33 -20.29
CA LYS A 82 -0.48 3.16 -21.24
C LYS A 82 0.51 2.35 -22.06
N GLU A 83 1.07 1.31 -21.46
CA GLU A 83 2.03 0.46 -22.17
C GLU A 83 1.40 -0.71 -22.89
N GLY A 84 0.07 -0.74 -22.95
CA GLY A 84 -0.65 -1.77 -23.68
C GLY A 84 -0.86 -3.07 -22.93
N HIS A 85 -0.61 -3.07 -21.63
CA HIS A 85 -0.85 -4.24 -20.80
C HIS A 85 -2.23 -4.19 -20.20
N GLU A 86 -2.79 -5.35 -19.88
CA GLU A 86 -4.04 -5.39 -19.16
C GLU A 86 -3.84 -4.78 -17.79
N PRO A 87 -4.71 -3.85 -17.37
CA PRO A 87 -4.55 -3.27 -16.04
C PRO A 87 -4.90 -4.27 -14.95
N TRP A 88 -4.03 -4.35 -13.95
CA TRP A 88 -4.26 -5.25 -12.83
C TRP A 88 -5.39 -4.72 -11.96
N THR A 89 -6.01 -5.61 -11.17
CA THR A 89 -7.07 -5.23 -10.25
C THR A 89 -6.63 -5.38 -8.79
N SER A 90 -5.55 -6.10 -8.52
CA SER A 90 -4.96 -6.07 -7.18
C SER A 90 -3.45 -6.17 -7.31
N CYS A 91 -2.80 -5.60 -6.32
CA CYS A 91 -1.34 -5.56 -6.27
C CYS A 91 -0.90 -5.86 -4.85
N GLU A 92 -0.09 -6.90 -4.68
CA GLU A 92 0.57 -7.14 -3.41
C GLU A 92 1.94 -6.51 -3.46
N PHE A 93 2.25 -5.71 -2.47
CA PHE A 93 3.46 -4.91 -2.46
C PHE A 93 4.08 -5.04 -1.07
N ASP A 94 5.06 -5.93 -0.96
CA ASP A 94 5.68 -6.24 0.33
C ASP A 94 7.13 -5.81 0.30
N PHE A 95 7.59 -5.19 1.38
CA PHE A 95 8.99 -4.77 1.43
C PHE A 95 9.52 -4.79 2.86
N THR A 96 10.83 -4.76 2.96
CA THR A 96 11.50 -4.78 4.25
C THR A 96 12.37 -3.54 4.42
N ASN A 97 12.76 -3.28 5.66
CA ASN A 97 13.62 -2.14 5.94
C ASN A 97 15.05 -2.34 5.39
N GLU A 98 15.37 -3.54 4.92
CA GLU A 98 16.64 -3.79 4.26
C GLU A 98 16.58 -3.57 2.76
N GLY A 99 15.44 -3.14 2.26
CA GLY A 99 15.30 -2.85 0.84
C GLY A 99 14.85 -4.00 -0.03
N LYS A 100 14.46 -5.11 0.56
CA LYS A 100 13.91 -6.22 -0.22
C LYS A 100 12.48 -5.87 -0.63
N LEU A 101 12.12 -6.21 -1.87
CA LEU A 101 10.82 -5.86 -2.41
C LEU A 101 10.25 -7.04 -3.18
N LYS A 102 8.98 -7.31 -2.93
CA LYS A 102 8.25 -8.34 -3.66
C LYS A 102 6.93 -7.74 -4.11
N VAL A 103 6.70 -7.71 -5.42
CA VAL A 103 5.49 -7.13 -5.99
C VAL A 103 4.82 -8.18 -6.86
N SER A 104 3.53 -8.38 -6.70
CA SER A 104 2.80 -9.27 -7.59
C SER A 104 1.45 -8.64 -7.91
N PHE A 105 0.93 -8.98 -9.09
CA PHE A 105 -0.30 -8.42 -9.61
C PHE A 105 -1.29 -9.52 -9.90
N ASP A 106 -2.57 -9.19 -9.73
CA ASP A 106 -3.64 -10.11 -10.08
C ASP A 106 -4.69 -9.36 -10.87
N TYR A 107 -5.48 -10.12 -11.62
CA TYR A 107 -6.43 -9.56 -12.58
C TYR A 107 -7.85 -10.05 -12.30
N ILE A 108 -8.12 -10.43 -11.06
CA ILE A 108 -9.43 -10.92 -10.67
C ILE A 108 -10.46 -9.79 -10.71
N ASP A 109 -11.63 -10.07 -11.26
CA ASP A 109 -12.74 -9.13 -11.26
C ASP A 109 -13.47 -9.28 -9.93
N TRP A 110 -13.16 -8.42 -8.98
CA TRP A 110 -13.69 -8.54 -7.63
C TRP A 110 -15.20 -8.31 -7.56
N ILE A 111 -15.74 -7.55 -8.51
CA ILE A 111 -17.17 -7.28 -8.52
C ILE A 111 -17.97 -8.53 -8.89
N ASN A 112 -17.41 -9.36 -9.74
CA ASN A 112 -18.12 -10.52 -10.28
C ASN A 112 -17.68 -11.84 -9.68
N THR A 113 -16.90 -11.81 -8.60
CA THR A 113 -16.48 -13.05 -7.96
C THR A 113 -17.27 -13.38 -6.72
#